data_8798487f259bd4c5f288b3459355f4c7
#
_entry.id   8798487f259bd4c5f288b3459355f4c7
#
_cell.length_a   1.000
_cell.length_b   1.000
_cell.length_c   1.000
_cell.angle_alpha   90.00
_cell.angle_beta   90.00
_cell.angle_gamma   90.00
#
_symmetry.space_group_name_H-M   'P 1'
#
loop_
_entity.id
_entity.type
_entity.pdbx_description
1 polymer ?
#
loop_
_entity_poly.entity_id
_entity_poly.type
_entity_poly.pdbx_seq_one_letter_code
_entity_poly.pdbx_strand_id
1 'polypeptide(L)'
;LAVTTRYDPHGVEAEFEPGSRGRVLRNALGIIRVRDMQLAESQALWLAQRQAIDTFSEDHRFTAEDIRSLHRMWLGPIYPWAGEYRSVNIGKGGFQFAGAHLIPGLMSKLERGALARFTPCQEPEAAEALAAVHAELILIHPFRDGNGRLARLLALLMGLQAGLPPLDFSPLDGRGKKHYIAAIHAAMGRDYRPLAALFERIIERTRKRAASSR
;
A
#
# COMPACT_ATOMS: atom_id res chain seq x y z
N LEU A 1 -18.99 16.35 24.45
CA LEU A 1 -18.45 15.17 25.16
C LEU A 1 -17.64 14.37 24.16
N ALA A 2 -16.30 14.50 24.27
CA ALA A 2 -15.37 13.70 23.48
C ALA A 2 -15.49 12.24 23.95
N VAL A 3 -15.80 11.34 23.04
CA VAL A 3 -15.75 9.91 23.30
C VAL A 3 -14.28 9.54 23.37
N THR A 4 -13.74 9.41 24.56
CA THR A 4 -12.44 8.81 24.84
C THR A 4 -12.53 7.35 24.41
N THR A 5 -12.03 7.03 23.22
CA THR A 5 -11.86 5.66 22.80
C THR A 5 -10.72 5.04 23.61
N ARG A 6 -10.91 3.80 24.06
CA ARG A 6 -10.04 3.01 24.95
C ARG A 6 -8.61 2.75 24.42
N TYR A 7 -8.24 3.40 23.32
CA TYR A 7 -6.98 3.30 22.62
C TYR A 7 -6.54 4.68 22.18
N ASP A 8 -6.10 5.50 23.15
CA ASP A 8 -5.35 6.69 22.80
C ASP A 8 -4.01 6.25 22.19
N PRO A 9 -3.72 6.66 20.94
CA PRO A 9 -2.44 6.34 20.33
C PRO A 9 -1.34 7.09 21.09
N HIS A 10 -0.36 6.35 21.59
CA HIS A 10 0.83 6.92 22.22
C HIS A 10 2.02 6.82 21.27
N GLY A 11 2.84 7.89 21.19
CA GLY A 11 4.03 7.95 20.38
C GLY A 11 3.96 8.95 19.21
N VAL A 12 5.10 9.24 18.62
CA VAL A 12 5.28 10.25 17.55
C VAL A 12 4.37 9.98 16.33
N GLU A 13 4.06 8.72 16.06
CA GLU A 13 3.15 8.34 14.97
C GLU A 13 1.68 8.76 15.20
N ALA A 14 1.31 9.04 16.44
CA ALA A 14 -0.03 9.48 16.82
C ALA A 14 -0.18 10.99 16.84
N GLU A 15 0.92 11.72 16.85
CA GLU A 15 0.95 13.16 16.97
C GLU A 15 0.57 13.84 15.64
N PHE A 16 -0.09 14.98 15.79
CA PHE A 16 -0.35 15.89 14.67
C PHE A 16 0.60 17.09 14.71
N GLU A 17 0.91 17.61 13.54
CA GLU A 17 1.75 18.79 13.40
C GLU A 17 1.08 19.99 14.09
N PRO A 18 1.77 20.72 14.99
CA PRO A 18 1.25 21.92 15.61
C PRO A 18 0.75 22.92 14.56
N GLY A 19 -0.41 23.49 14.77
CA GLY A 19 -1.05 24.41 13.81
C GLY A 19 -1.84 23.74 12.67
N SER A 20 -1.74 22.44 12.49
CA SER A 20 -2.50 21.70 11.45
C SER A 20 -3.98 21.48 11.82
N ARG A 21 -4.39 21.80 13.05
CA ARG A 21 -5.72 21.52 13.60
C ARG A 21 -6.07 20.03 13.58
N GLY A 22 -5.11 19.16 13.86
CA GLY A 22 -5.29 17.71 13.86
C GLY A 22 -5.51 17.09 12.49
N ARG A 23 -5.05 17.73 11.39
CA ARG A 23 -5.30 17.27 10.03
C ARG A 23 -4.06 16.75 9.29
N VAL A 24 -2.86 17.10 9.78
CA VAL A 24 -1.58 16.65 9.22
C VAL A 24 -0.79 15.98 10.32
N LEU A 25 -0.31 14.77 10.08
CA LEU A 25 0.57 14.05 11.02
C LEU A 25 1.87 14.81 11.22
N ARG A 26 2.46 14.66 12.42
CA ARG A 26 3.76 15.26 12.74
C ARG A 26 4.80 14.78 11.73
N ASN A 27 5.54 15.74 11.18
CA ASN A 27 6.45 15.49 10.07
C ASN A 27 7.74 16.30 10.17
N ALA A 28 8.81 15.82 9.54
CA ALA A 28 10.12 16.45 9.56
C ALA A 28 10.18 17.77 8.75
N LEU A 29 9.17 18.05 7.91
CA LEU A 29 9.15 19.20 7.02
C LEU A 29 8.40 20.40 7.61
N GLY A 30 7.74 20.26 8.79
CA GLY A 30 6.93 21.29 9.40
C GLY A 30 5.68 21.69 8.58
N ILE A 31 5.23 20.80 7.71
CA ILE A 31 4.06 21.06 6.84
C ILE A 31 2.77 20.94 7.65
N ILE A 32 1.96 22.02 7.63
CA ILE A 32 0.70 22.10 8.38
C ILE A 32 -0.56 22.01 7.50
N ARG A 33 -0.42 22.16 6.18
CA ARG A 33 -1.54 22.13 5.23
C ARG A 33 -1.65 20.79 4.56
N VAL A 34 -2.86 20.20 4.55
CA VAL A 34 -3.14 18.90 3.93
C VAL A 34 -2.72 18.86 2.46
N ARG A 35 -3.01 19.93 1.68
CA ARG A 35 -2.66 19.98 0.25
C ARG A 35 -1.15 19.95 0.03
N ASP A 36 -0.40 20.69 0.84
CA ASP A 36 1.06 20.75 0.71
C ASP A 36 1.69 19.40 1.10
N MET A 37 1.15 18.74 2.13
CA MET A 37 1.55 17.39 2.52
C MET A 37 1.26 16.37 1.42
N GLN A 38 0.07 16.41 0.83
CA GLN A 38 -0.28 15.53 -0.29
C GLN A 38 0.67 15.72 -1.49
N LEU A 39 1.09 16.95 -1.77
CA LEU A 39 2.06 17.25 -2.82
C LEU A 39 3.43 16.67 -2.47
N ALA A 40 3.94 16.91 -1.25
CA ALA A 40 5.22 16.40 -0.79
C ALA A 40 5.27 14.85 -0.84
N GLU A 41 4.23 14.19 -0.31
CA GLU A 41 4.10 12.73 -0.35
C GLU A 41 4.03 12.18 -1.79
N SER A 42 3.35 12.88 -2.70
CA SER A 42 3.24 12.45 -4.09
C SER A 42 4.58 12.57 -4.83
N GLN A 43 5.32 13.66 -4.60
CA GLN A 43 6.66 13.85 -5.16
C GLN A 43 7.63 12.79 -4.61
N ALA A 44 7.61 12.55 -3.31
CA ALA A 44 8.42 11.51 -2.68
C ALA A 44 8.08 10.10 -3.22
N LEU A 45 6.78 9.81 -3.46
CA LEU A 45 6.35 8.53 -4.03
C LEU A 45 6.89 8.33 -5.45
N TRP A 46 6.86 9.36 -6.26
CA TRP A 46 7.41 9.30 -7.63
C TRP A 46 8.91 9.00 -7.62
N LEU A 47 9.68 9.64 -6.73
CA LEU A 47 11.12 9.36 -6.57
C LEU A 47 11.36 7.94 -6.06
N ALA A 48 10.62 7.52 -5.02
CA ALA A 48 10.72 6.18 -4.47
C ALA A 48 10.37 5.09 -5.49
N GLN A 49 9.37 5.33 -6.34
CA GLN A 49 9.00 4.40 -7.41
C GLN A 49 10.17 4.19 -8.39
N ARG A 50 10.84 5.24 -8.83
CA ARG A 50 12.00 5.15 -9.71
C ARG A 50 13.14 4.38 -9.02
N GLN A 51 13.48 4.76 -7.79
CA GLN A 51 14.51 4.09 -7.02
C GLN A 51 14.20 2.60 -6.80
N ALA A 52 12.94 2.26 -6.52
CA ALA A 52 12.52 0.88 -6.33
C ALA A 52 12.68 0.05 -7.61
N ILE A 53 12.34 0.60 -8.78
CA ILE A 53 12.55 -0.07 -10.08
C ILE A 53 14.03 -0.36 -10.32
N ASP A 54 14.92 0.57 -9.94
CA ASP A 54 16.37 0.38 -10.09
C ASP A 54 16.96 -0.58 -9.03
N THR A 55 16.27 -0.76 -7.89
CA THR A 55 16.74 -1.57 -6.75
C THR A 55 16.36 -3.03 -6.86
N PHE A 56 15.11 -3.32 -7.27
CA PHE A 56 14.57 -4.68 -7.29
C PHE A 56 14.59 -5.27 -8.69
N SER A 57 15.35 -6.35 -8.87
CA SER A 57 15.44 -7.07 -10.14
C SER A 57 14.16 -7.84 -10.48
N GLU A 58 14.05 -8.28 -11.72
CA GLU A 58 12.88 -9.04 -12.21
C GLU A 58 12.73 -10.39 -11.50
N ASP A 59 13.81 -10.98 -10.99
CA ASP A 59 13.83 -12.25 -10.28
C ASP A 59 13.75 -12.10 -8.75
N HIS A 60 13.63 -10.86 -8.23
CA HIS A 60 13.61 -10.59 -6.80
C HIS A 60 12.40 -11.22 -6.10
N ARG A 61 12.64 -11.91 -4.98
CA ARG A 61 11.61 -12.44 -4.09
C ARG A 61 11.33 -11.44 -2.98
N PHE A 62 10.18 -10.80 -3.03
CA PHE A 62 9.82 -9.79 -2.03
C PHE A 62 9.64 -10.40 -0.64
N THR A 63 10.13 -9.70 0.36
CA THR A 63 10.05 -10.02 1.78
C THR A 63 9.24 -8.96 2.55
N ALA A 64 8.91 -9.25 3.80
CA ALA A 64 8.29 -8.25 4.69
C ALA A 64 9.23 -7.07 4.96
N GLU A 65 10.56 -7.29 4.98
CA GLU A 65 11.52 -6.21 5.14
C GLU A 65 11.64 -5.33 3.88
N ASP A 66 11.48 -5.90 2.70
CA ASP A 66 11.40 -5.09 1.47
C ASP A 66 10.20 -4.14 1.50
N ILE A 67 9.05 -4.60 2.00
CA ILE A 67 7.85 -3.76 2.17
C ILE A 67 8.13 -2.61 3.15
N ARG A 68 8.84 -2.86 4.25
CA ARG A 68 9.29 -1.81 5.18
C ARG A 68 10.26 -0.85 4.52
N SER A 69 11.21 -1.37 3.75
CA SER A 69 12.20 -0.59 3.01
C SER A 69 11.58 0.30 1.95
N LEU A 70 10.61 -0.21 1.18
CA LEU A 70 9.82 0.59 0.23
C LEU A 70 9.06 1.72 0.92
N HIS A 71 8.47 1.45 2.08
CA HIS A 71 7.78 2.47 2.86
C HIS A 71 8.75 3.54 3.40
N ARG A 72 9.92 3.13 3.88
CA ARG A 72 10.99 4.03 4.35
C ARG A 72 11.59 4.85 3.20
N MET A 73 11.82 4.21 2.05
CA MET A 73 12.30 4.87 0.83
C MET A 73 11.37 6.00 0.40
N TRP A 74 10.05 5.78 0.50
CA TRP A 74 9.06 6.77 0.13
C TRP A 74 8.84 7.84 1.20
N LEU A 75 8.52 7.46 2.43
CA LEU A 75 8.05 8.37 3.47
C LEU A 75 9.14 8.76 4.49
N GLY A 76 10.33 8.15 4.45
CA GLY A 76 11.44 8.44 5.36
C GLY A 76 11.86 9.91 5.39
N PRO A 77 11.92 10.63 4.27
CA PRO A 77 12.20 12.08 4.27
C PRO A 77 11.11 12.93 4.93
N ILE A 78 9.90 12.38 5.13
CA ILE A 78 8.73 13.13 5.63
C ILE A 78 8.40 12.74 7.07
N TYR A 79 8.44 11.44 7.37
CA TYR A 79 7.98 10.92 8.65
C TYR A 79 9.04 10.08 9.36
N PRO A 80 9.36 10.35 10.63
CA PRO A 80 10.38 9.60 11.39
C PRO A 80 9.98 8.13 11.65
N TRP A 81 8.69 7.79 11.60
CA TRP A 81 8.17 6.44 11.78
C TRP A 81 8.09 5.64 10.47
N ALA A 82 8.51 6.20 9.34
CA ALA A 82 8.46 5.51 8.05
C ALA A 82 9.27 4.22 8.06
N GLY A 83 8.65 3.13 7.57
CA GLY A 83 9.25 1.78 7.59
C GLY A 83 9.03 1.02 8.90
N GLU A 84 8.49 1.67 9.93
CA GLU A 84 8.15 0.97 11.18
C GLU A 84 6.68 0.53 11.18
N TYR A 85 6.42 -0.68 11.67
CA TYR A 85 5.05 -1.14 11.87
C TYR A 85 4.36 -0.26 12.92
N ARG A 86 3.12 0.11 12.66
CA ARG A 86 2.36 0.91 13.62
C ARG A 86 2.17 0.18 14.95
N SER A 87 2.25 0.92 16.02
CA SER A 87 1.91 0.48 17.37
C SER A 87 0.46 0.78 17.76
N VAL A 88 -0.24 1.59 16.94
CA VAL A 88 -1.61 2.04 17.19
C VAL A 88 -2.63 1.25 16.37
N ASN A 89 -3.82 1.01 16.93
CA ASN A 89 -4.93 0.45 16.18
C ASN A 89 -5.57 1.53 15.31
N ILE A 90 -5.87 1.18 14.07
CA ILE A 90 -6.48 2.10 13.11
C ILE A 90 -7.67 1.48 12.41
N GLY A 91 -8.60 2.33 12.01
CA GLY A 91 -9.79 1.95 11.25
C GLY A 91 -10.13 3.01 10.21
N LYS A 92 -10.94 2.65 9.24
CA LYS A 92 -11.41 3.55 8.18
C LYS A 92 -12.82 3.20 7.74
N GLY A 93 -13.73 4.17 7.79
CA GLY A 93 -15.10 3.97 7.30
C GLY A 93 -15.86 2.84 8.00
N GLY A 94 -15.66 2.67 9.31
CA GLY A 94 -16.27 1.60 10.11
C GLY A 94 -15.53 0.25 10.04
N PHE A 95 -14.53 0.12 9.19
CA PHE A 95 -13.69 -1.08 9.11
C PHE A 95 -12.49 -0.95 10.05
N GLN A 96 -12.26 -1.98 10.88
CA GLN A 96 -11.08 -2.08 11.75
C GLN A 96 -10.04 -2.97 11.07
N PHE A 97 -8.82 -2.46 10.92
CA PHE A 97 -7.69 -3.24 10.42
C PHE A 97 -7.12 -4.15 11.51
N ALA A 98 -6.16 -4.99 11.16
CA ALA A 98 -5.51 -5.90 12.11
C ALA A 98 -5.02 -5.15 13.37
N GLY A 99 -5.13 -5.78 14.53
CA GLY A 99 -4.58 -5.22 15.77
C GLY A 99 -3.07 -5.02 15.66
N ALA A 100 -2.56 -3.89 16.16
CA ALA A 100 -1.15 -3.52 16.01
C ALA A 100 -0.19 -4.62 16.49
N HIS A 101 -0.49 -5.27 17.61
CA HIS A 101 0.33 -6.35 18.17
C HIS A 101 0.40 -7.61 17.28
N LEU A 102 -0.52 -7.78 16.34
CA LEU A 102 -0.56 -8.92 15.40
C LEU A 102 0.27 -8.68 14.15
N ILE A 103 0.63 -7.42 13.84
CA ILE A 103 1.25 -7.04 12.57
C ILE A 103 2.53 -7.83 12.29
N PRO A 104 3.51 -7.97 13.21
CA PRO A 104 4.74 -8.70 12.90
C PRO A 104 4.47 -10.16 12.47
N GLY A 105 3.55 -10.83 13.17
CA GLY A 105 3.16 -12.20 12.84
C GLY A 105 2.42 -12.31 11.50
N LEU A 106 1.54 -11.35 11.20
CA LEU A 106 0.80 -11.31 9.93
C LEU A 106 1.71 -10.99 8.76
N MET A 107 2.69 -10.08 8.91
CA MET A 107 3.67 -9.78 7.87
C MET A 107 4.60 -10.97 7.59
N SER A 108 5.04 -11.68 8.63
CA SER A 108 5.78 -12.93 8.47
C SER A 108 4.95 -14.02 7.77
N LYS A 109 3.63 -14.07 8.02
CA LYS A 109 2.72 -14.99 7.32
C LYS A 109 2.52 -14.60 5.86
N LEU A 110 2.37 -13.30 5.56
CA LEU A 110 2.32 -12.77 4.19
C LEU A 110 3.58 -13.17 3.41
N GLU A 111 4.77 -13.01 4.02
CA GLU A 111 6.04 -13.36 3.41
C GLU A 111 6.12 -14.85 3.06
N ARG A 112 5.89 -15.74 4.03
CA ARG A 112 5.96 -17.19 3.82
C ARG A 112 4.81 -17.75 2.97
N GLY A 113 3.74 -16.98 2.81
CA GLY A 113 2.57 -17.36 2.02
C GLY A 113 2.56 -16.70 0.65
N ALA A 114 1.84 -15.59 0.51
CA ALA A 114 1.56 -14.97 -0.78
C ALA A 114 2.83 -14.43 -1.46
N LEU A 115 3.76 -13.80 -0.72
CA LEU A 115 5.00 -13.30 -1.32
C LEU A 115 5.87 -14.46 -1.83
N ALA A 116 6.09 -15.50 -1.01
CA ALA A 116 6.90 -16.65 -1.41
C ALA A 116 6.32 -17.41 -2.61
N ARG A 117 4.97 -17.44 -2.74
CA ARG A 117 4.28 -18.09 -3.85
C ARG A 117 4.32 -17.27 -5.13
N PHE A 118 4.11 -15.95 -5.03
CA PHE A 118 3.80 -15.10 -6.17
C PHE A 118 4.91 -14.11 -6.54
N THR A 119 6.09 -14.21 -5.91
CA THR A 119 7.24 -13.41 -6.32
C THR A 119 8.47 -14.30 -6.56
N PRO A 120 9.18 -14.12 -7.66
CA PRO A 120 8.89 -13.17 -8.74
C PRO A 120 7.55 -13.49 -9.44
N CYS A 121 6.80 -12.42 -9.74
CA CYS A 121 5.49 -12.55 -10.39
C CYS A 121 5.65 -12.94 -11.86
N GLN A 122 4.80 -13.84 -12.34
CA GLN A 122 4.87 -14.33 -13.72
C GLN A 122 3.49 -14.34 -14.38
N GLU A 123 3.46 -14.21 -15.70
CA GLU A 123 2.30 -14.54 -16.50
C GLU A 123 2.20 -16.08 -16.69
N PRO A 124 0.97 -16.63 -16.75
CA PRO A 124 -0.34 -15.96 -16.81
C PRO A 124 -0.98 -15.61 -15.45
N GLU A 125 -0.36 -15.94 -14.34
CA GLU A 125 -0.94 -15.82 -12.99
C GLU A 125 -0.93 -14.38 -12.42
N ALA A 126 -0.46 -13.39 -13.18
CA ALA A 126 -0.22 -12.03 -12.67
C ALA A 126 -1.44 -11.41 -11.98
N ALA A 127 -2.64 -11.55 -12.52
CA ALA A 127 -3.83 -10.96 -11.92
C ALA A 127 -4.18 -11.60 -10.55
N GLU A 128 -4.05 -12.92 -10.42
CA GLU A 128 -4.25 -13.65 -9.17
C GLU A 128 -3.17 -13.27 -8.14
N ALA A 129 -1.92 -13.27 -8.57
CA ALA A 129 -0.76 -12.93 -7.74
C ALA A 129 -0.88 -11.50 -7.17
N LEU A 130 -1.16 -10.53 -8.04
CA LEU A 130 -1.36 -9.13 -7.66
C LEU A 130 -2.54 -8.99 -6.69
N ALA A 131 -3.66 -9.67 -6.95
CA ALA A 131 -4.83 -9.62 -6.09
C ALA A 131 -4.55 -10.19 -4.69
N ALA A 132 -3.93 -11.36 -4.60
CA ALA A 132 -3.64 -12.00 -3.33
C ALA A 132 -2.69 -11.16 -2.47
N VAL A 133 -1.54 -10.75 -3.02
CA VAL A 133 -0.54 -9.95 -2.28
C VAL A 133 -1.11 -8.58 -1.89
N HIS A 134 -1.79 -7.91 -2.82
CA HIS A 134 -2.39 -6.60 -2.57
C HIS A 134 -3.46 -6.65 -1.48
N ALA A 135 -4.38 -7.64 -1.54
CA ALA A 135 -5.43 -7.78 -0.55
C ALA A 135 -4.88 -8.05 0.85
N GLU A 136 -3.97 -9.01 0.98
CA GLU A 136 -3.36 -9.34 2.27
C GLU A 136 -2.66 -8.12 2.89
N LEU A 137 -1.87 -7.38 2.10
CA LEU A 137 -1.19 -6.17 2.58
C LEU A 137 -2.18 -5.08 3.01
N ILE A 138 -3.28 -4.88 2.24
CA ILE A 138 -4.33 -3.91 2.59
C ILE A 138 -5.08 -4.33 3.86
N LEU A 139 -5.36 -5.61 4.08
CA LEU A 139 -6.06 -6.10 5.26
C LEU A 139 -5.19 -6.04 6.53
N ILE A 140 -3.89 -6.31 6.41
CA ILE A 140 -2.94 -6.14 7.51
C ILE A 140 -2.81 -4.65 7.87
N HIS A 141 -2.66 -3.78 6.88
CA HIS A 141 -2.48 -2.32 7.04
C HIS A 141 -1.34 -1.99 8.00
N PRO A 142 -0.09 -2.42 7.70
CA PRO A 142 0.96 -2.48 8.71
C PRO A 142 1.51 -1.13 9.18
N PHE A 143 1.32 -0.06 8.42
CA PHE A 143 1.90 1.26 8.70
C PHE A 143 0.85 2.27 9.18
N ARG A 144 1.32 3.36 9.78
CA ARG A 144 0.45 4.44 10.28
C ARG A 144 -0.34 5.11 9.15
N ASP A 145 0.29 5.33 8.01
CA ASP A 145 -0.31 5.85 6.78
C ASP A 145 0.37 5.24 5.55
N GLY A 146 -0.11 5.55 4.36
CA GLY A 146 0.52 5.15 3.09
C GLY A 146 0.21 3.73 2.61
N ASN A 147 -0.44 2.88 3.40
CA ASN A 147 -0.62 1.45 3.07
C ASN A 147 -1.22 1.20 1.68
N GLY A 148 -2.23 1.97 1.27
CA GLY A 148 -2.86 1.81 -0.04
C GLY A 148 -1.94 2.16 -1.22
N ARG A 149 -1.16 3.23 -1.07
CA ARG A 149 -0.19 3.67 -2.09
C ARG A 149 1.00 2.72 -2.16
N LEU A 150 1.47 2.25 -1.00
CA LEU A 150 2.52 1.22 -0.93
C LEU A 150 2.10 -0.11 -1.56
N ALA A 151 0.86 -0.56 -1.31
CA ALA A 151 0.35 -1.78 -1.93
C ALA A 151 0.26 -1.66 -3.47
N ARG A 152 -0.03 -0.47 -3.99
CA ARG A 152 0.02 -0.19 -5.44
C ARG A 152 1.47 -0.14 -5.95
N LEU A 153 2.41 0.41 -5.18
CA LEU A 153 3.83 0.40 -5.53
C LEU A 153 4.38 -1.02 -5.62
N LEU A 154 4.07 -1.87 -4.64
CA LEU A 154 4.45 -3.29 -4.68
C LEU A 154 3.81 -4.01 -5.88
N ALA A 155 2.51 -3.77 -6.13
CA ALA A 155 1.82 -4.34 -7.28
C ALA A 155 2.42 -3.87 -8.62
N LEU A 156 2.89 -2.62 -8.72
CA LEU A 156 3.63 -2.12 -9.88
C LEU A 156 4.91 -2.94 -10.10
N LEU A 157 5.73 -3.13 -9.05
CA LEU A 157 6.98 -3.88 -9.14
C LEU A 157 6.73 -5.34 -9.53
N MET A 158 5.73 -5.99 -8.93
CA MET A 158 5.30 -7.34 -9.32
C MET A 158 4.79 -7.40 -10.76
N GLY A 159 4.07 -6.38 -11.22
CA GLY A 159 3.65 -6.27 -12.62
C GLY A 159 4.83 -6.18 -13.59
N LEU A 160 5.86 -5.41 -13.23
CA LEU A 160 7.10 -5.33 -14.01
C LEU A 160 7.83 -6.68 -14.06
N GLN A 161 7.88 -7.45 -12.96
CA GLN A 161 8.40 -8.82 -12.94
C GLN A 161 7.68 -9.73 -13.95
N ALA A 162 6.37 -9.55 -14.11
CA ALA A 162 5.56 -10.27 -15.08
C ALA A 162 5.69 -9.72 -16.53
N GLY A 163 6.63 -8.81 -16.79
CA GLY A 163 6.81 -8.19 -18.11
C GLY A 163 5.70 -7.21 -18.52
N LEU A 164 4.85 -6.80 -17.58
CA LEU A 164 3.76 -5.85 -17.86
C LEU A 164 4.30 -4.41 -17.92
N PRO A 165 3.71 -3.54 -18.75
CA PRO A 165 3.96 -2.10 -18.65
C PRO A 165 3.53 -1.55 -17.28
N PRO A 166 4.02 -0.36 -16.87
CA PRO A 166 3.61 0.27 -15.61
C PRO A 166 2.09 0.33 -15.46
N LEU A 167 1.56 -0.26 -14.37
CA LEU A 167 0.13 -0.48 -14.18
C LEU A 167 -0.65 0.83 -14.00
N ASP A 168 -1.76 0.99 -14.74
CA ASP A 168 -2.72 2.09 -14.59
C ASP A 168 -3.78 1.76 -13.54
N PHE A 169 -3.60 2.22 -12.31
CA PHE A 169 -4.53 1.97 -11.20
C PHE A 169 -5.79 2.85 -11.22
N SER A 170 -6.01 3.69 -12.23
CA SER A 170 -7.19 4.55 -12.30
C SER A 170 -8.55 3.81 -12.15
N PRO A 171 -8.69 2.53 -12.56
CA PRO A 171 -9.91 1.75 -12.31
C PRO A 171 -10.23 1.52 -10.82
N LEU A 172 -9.27 1.67 -9.91
CA LEU A 172 -9.49 1.53 -8.46
C LEU A 172 -9.98 2.82 -7.79
N ASP A 173 -9.97 3.94 -8.51
CA ASP A 173 -10.31 5.26 -7.98
C ASP A 173 -11.70 5.73 -8.49
N GLY A 174 -12.18 6.84 -7.96
CA GLY A 174 -13.43 7.45 -8.38
C GLY A 174 -14.62 6.48 -8.29
N ARG A 175 -15.27 6.22 -9.43
CA ARG A 175 -16.43 5.30 -9.53
C ARG A 175 -16.05 3.85 -9.21
N GLY A 176 -14.81 3.44 -9.47
CA GLY A 176 -14.30 2.10 -9.19
C GLY A 176 -14.06 1.80 -7.71
N LYS A 177 -13.91 2.84 -6.89
CA LYS A 177 -13.57 2.72 -5.47
C LYS A 177 -14.52 1.84 -4.67
N LYS A 178 -15.82 1.89 -4.96
CA LYS A 178 -16.82 1.04 -4.27
C LYS A 178 -16.58 -0.45 -4.58
N HIS A 179 -16.33 -0.79 -5.83
CA HIS A 179 -16.03 -2.17 -6.24
C HIS A 179 -14.71 -2.66 -5.66
N TYR A 180 -13.69 -1.79 -5.63
CA TYR A 180 -12.42 -2.11 -5.01
C TYR A 180 -12.57 -2.40 -3.51
N ILE A 181 -13.30 -1.57 -2.75
CA ILE A 181 -13.55 -1.81 -1.32
C ILE A 181 -14.33 -3.12 -1.11
N ALA A 182 -15.36 -3.39 -1.93
CA ALA A 182 -16.10 -4.64 -1.85
C ALA A 182 -15.20 -5.87 -2.13
N ALA A 183 -14.29 -5.77 -3.10
CA ALA A 183 -13.32 -6.82 -3.40
C ALA A 183 -12.32 -7.06 -2.25
N ILE A 184 -11.85 -6.00 -1.58
CA ILE A 184 -11.03 -6.12 -0.36
C ILE A 184 -11.81 -6.79 0.77
N HIS A 185 -13.10 -6.48 0.94
CA HIS A 185 -13.94 -7.14 1.95
C HIS A 185 -14.14 -8.63 1.64
N ALA A 186 -14.32 -9.02 0.38
CA ALA A 186 -14.42 -10.43 -0.02
C ALA A 186 -13.12 -11.20 0.32
N ALA A 187 -11.97 -10.55 0.17
CA ALA A 187 -10.67 -11.13 0.50
C ALA A 187 -10.48 -11.45 2.00
N MET A 188 -11.28 -10.91 2.91
CA MET A 188 -11.31 -11.33 4.33
C MET A 188 -11.65 -12.81 4.47
N GLY A 189 -12.54 -13.32 3.60
CA GLY A 189 -12.87 -14.74 3.47
C GLY A 189 -11.91 -15.52 2.56
N ARG A 190 -10.77 -14.94 2.17
CA ARG A 190 -9.82 -15.48 1.18
C ARG A 190 -10.41 -15.67 -0.22
N ASP A 191 -11.47 -14.95 -0.54
CA ASP A 191 -11.98 -14.87 -1.91
C ASP A 191 -11.32 -13.69 -2.64
N TYR A 192 -10.21 -13.98 -3.32
CA TYR A 192 -9.46 -12.98 -4.09
C TYR A 192 -10.01 -12.79 -5.51
N ARG A 193 -10.95 -13.62 -5.97
CA ARG A 193 -11.49 -13.57 -7.35
C ARG A 193 -12.05 -12.20 -7.73
N PRO A 194 -12.85 -11.48 -6.88
CA PRO A 194 -13.32 -10.15 -7.25
C PRO A 194 -12.20 -9.14 -7.45
N LEU A 195 -11.12 -9.25 -6.68
CA LEU A 195 -9.95 -8.37 -6.82
C LEU A 195 -9.09 -8.78 -8.03
N ALA A 196 -8.94 -10.07 -8.30
CA ALA A 196 -8.26 -10.57 -9.50
C ALA A 196 -8.94 -10.04 -10.78
N ALA A 197 -10.26 -10.09 -10.86
CA ALA A 197 -11.02 -9.50 -11.98
C ALA A 197 -10.81 -7.97 -12.12
N LEU A 198 -10.52 -7.26 -11.03
CA LEU A 198 -10.11 -5.84 -11.09
C LEU A 198 -8.70 -5.69 -11.65
N PHE A 199 -7.76 -6.54 -11.24
CA PHE A 199 -6.39 -6.54 -11.77
C PHE A 199 -6.33 -6.95 -13.25
N GLU A 200 -7.14 -7.90 -13.70
CA GLU A 200 -7.28 -8.24 -15.12
C GLU A 200 -7.65 -7.00 -15.95
N ARG A 201 -8.64 -6.23 -15.50
CA ARG A 201 -9.04 -4.97 -16.16
C ARG A 201 -7.93 -3.90 -16.14
N ILE A 202 -7.16 -3.83 -15.05
CA ILE A 202 -6.00 -2.94 -14.96
C ILE A 202 -4.95 -3.36 -15.98
N ILE A 203 -4.61 -4.64 -16.05
CA ILE A 203 -3.63 -5.20 -16.99
C ILE A 203 -4.06 -4.94 -18.44
N GLU A 204 -5.31 -5.27 -18.79
CA GLU A 204 -5.86 -5.06 -20.12
C GLU A 204 -5.81 -3.57 -20.53
N ARG A 205 -6.24 -2.68 -19.64
CA ARG A 205 -6.18 -1.24 -19.86
C ARG A 205 -4.76 -0.73 -20.05
N THR A 206 -3.84 -1.21 -19.21
CA THR A 206 -2.42 -0.85 -19.27
C THR A 206 -1.81 -1.24 -20.62
N ARG A 207 -2.08 -2.46 -21.08
CA ARG A 207 -1.62 -2.96 -22.40
C ARG A 207 -2.18 -2.12 -23.57
N LYS A 208 -3.47 -1.81 -23.53
CA LYS A 208 -4.11 -0.96 -24.56
C LYS A 208 -3.45 0.42 -24.63
N ARG A 209 -3.16 1.05 -23.49
CA ARG A 209 -2.48 2.36 -23.46
C ARG A 209 -1.04 2.27 -23.98
N ALA A 210 -0.29 1.27 -23.59
CA ALA A 210 1.08 1.08 -24.06
C ALA A 210 1.13 0.84 -25.59
N ALA A 211 0.17 0.12 -26.14
CA ALA A 211 0.06 -0.09 -27.60
C ALA A 211 -0.32 1.19 -28.36
N SER A 212 -1.12 2.09 -27.75
CA SER A 212 -1.53 3.37 -28.38
C SER A 212 -0.47 4.48 -28.29
N SER A 213 0.59 4.28 -27.51
CA SER A 213 1.69 5.25 -27.30
C SER A 213 2.93 4.94 -28.13
N ARG A 214 2.89 3.88 -28.95
CA ARG A 214 3.90 3.50 -29.95
C ARG A 214 3.49 3.97 -31.33
#